data_e063b262b4420ec7131ab4c31fddaba4
#
_entry.id   e063b262b4420ec7131ab4c31fddaba4
#
_cell.length_a   1.000
_cell.length_b   1.000
_cell.length_c   1.000
_cell.angle_alpha   90.00
_cell.angle_beta   90.00
_cell.angle_gamma   90.00
#
_symmetry.space_group_name_H-M   'P 1'
#
loop_
_entity.id
_entity.type
_entity.pdbx_description
1 polymer ?
#
loop_
_entity_poly.entity_id
_entity_poly.type
_entity_poly.pdbx_seq_one_letter_code
_entity_poly.pdbx_strand_id
1 'polypeptide(L)'
;MDIPAILTANYPGNTWSLNGDDYAGLTWDENNTDPKPTKKTLETAWPQVQYDREYKAVEKARQAAYATDSDPLFFKWQRGDATEQQWKDAVQAVKDAHPYPTPPGE
;
A
#
# COMPACT_ATOMS: atom_id res chain seq x y z
N MET A 1 3.76 -13.92 -6.28
CA MET A 1 4.86 -13.07 -5.73
C MET A 1 5.23 -12.02 -6.77
N ASP A 2 5.36 -10.79 -6.35
CA ASP A 2 5.77 -9.67 -7.20
C ASP A 2 7.22 -9.29 -6.86
N ILE A 3 8.16 -9.84 -7.62
CA ILE A 3 9.60 -9.65 -7.38
C ILE A 3 9.99 -8.16 -7.47
N PRO A 4 9.59 -7.40 -8.51
CA PRO A 4 9.90 -5.97 -8.55
C PRO A 4 9.43 -5.20 -7.32
N ALA A 5 8.24 -5.50 -6.80
CA ALA A 5 7.72 -4.86 -5.60
C ALA A 5 8.59 -5.13 -4.38
N ILE A 6 9.04 -6.38 -4.20
CA ILE A 6 9.91 -6.77 -3.09
C ILE A 6 11.28 -6.06 -3.19
N LEU A 7 11.86 -6.06 -4.39
CA LEU A 7 13.18 -5.45 -4.61
C LEU A 7 13.14 -3.93 -4.42
N THR A 8 12.07 -3.29 -4.87
CA THR A 8 11.89 -1.84 -4.68
C THR A 8 11.74 -1.49 -3.21
N ALA A 9 11.01 -2.31 -2.44
CA ALA A 9 10.73 -2.06 -1.03
C ALA A 9 11.93 -2.37 -0.13
N ASN A 10 12.59 -3.51 -0.34
CA ASN A 10 13.59 -4.04 0.60
C ASN A 10 15.03 -3.90 0.15
N TYR A 11 15.28 -3.66 -1.13
CA TYR A 11 16.63 -3.56 -1.70
C TYR A 11 16.80 -2.29 -2.54
N PRO A 12 16.44 -1.11 -2.00
CA PRO A 12 16.56 0.13 -2.77
C PRO A 12 18.02 0.45 -3.10
N GLY A 13 18.24 1.11 -4.23
CA GLY A 13 19.58 1.51 -4.64
C GLY A 13 20.39 0.43 -5.35
N ASN A 14 19.84 -0.77 -5.51
CA ASN A 14 20.50 -1.84 -6.26
C ASN A 14 20.02 -1.87 -7.71
N THR A 15 20.89 -2.32 -8.61
CA THR A 15 20.57 -2.46 -10.02
C THR A 15 20.27 -3.91 -10.35
N TRP A 16 19.14 -4.15 -10.99
CA TRP A 16 18.70 -5.49 -11.36
C TRP A 16 17.81 -5.42 -12.61
N SER A 17 17.62 -6.55 -13.25
CA SER A 17 16.63 -6.70 -14.32
C SER A 17 15.90 -8.01 -14.15
N LEU A 18 14.65 -8.06 -14.58
CA LEU A 18 13.82 -9.25 -14.49
C LEU A 18 13.26 -9.56 -15.88
N ASN A 19 13.60 -10.74 -16.38
CA ASN A 19 13.09 -11.24 -17.64
C ASN A 19 11.95 -12.21 -17.37
N GLY A 20 10.71 -11.75 -17.59
CA GLY A 20 9.51 -12.50 -17.22
C GLY A 20 9.12 -12.23 -15.78
N ASP A 21 8.37 -13.16 -15.18
CA ASP A 21 7.81 -13.01 -13.82
C ASP A 21 8.48 -13.93 -12.81
N ASP A 22 9.38 -14.80 -13.25
CA ASP A 22 10.00 -15.82 -12.40
C ASP A 22 11.37 -15.39 -11.89
N TYR A 23 11.73 -15.88 -10.70
CA TYR A 23 13.03 -15.66 -10.10
C TYR A 23 14.19 -16.08 -11.02
N ALA A 24 13.99 -17.13 -11.82
CA ALA A 24 15.01 -17.59 -12.76
C ALA A 24 15.45 -16.53 -13.78
N GLY A 25 14.56 -15.55 -14.07
CA GLY A 25 14.85 -14.44 -14.97
C GLY A 25 15.49 -13.23 -14.31
N LEU A 26 15.75 -13.28 -12.99
CA LEU A 26 16.35 -12.17 -12.25
C LEU A 26 17.86 -12.11 -12.46
N THR A 27 18.32 -10.97 -12.97
CA THR A 27 19.75 -10.67 -13.10
C THR A 27 20.10 -9.57 -12.08
N TRP A 28 21.13 -9.85 -11.28
CA TRP A 28 21.60 -8.95 -10.22
C TRP A 28 22.96 -8.40 -10.62
N ASP A 29 23.12 -7.08 -10.55
CA ASP A 29 24.39 -6.44 -10.90
C ASP A 29 25.45 -6.81 -9.85
N GLU A 30 26.63 -7.24 -10.31
CA GLU A 30 27.74 -7.62 -9.44
C GLU A 30 28.29 -6.44 -8.62
N ASN A 31 28.04 -5.23 -9.05
CA ASN A 31 28.49 -4.01 -8.35
C ASN A 31 27.52 -3.54 -7.26
N ASN A 32 26.40 -4.24 -7.08
CA ASN A 32 25.46 -3.90 -6.03
C ASN A 32 26.08 -4.04 -4.64
N THR A 33 25.68 -3.15 -3.72
CA THR A 33 26.12 -3.19 -2.33
C THR A 33 25.60 -4.44 -1.62
N ASP A 34 24.35 -4.82 -1.91
CA ASP A 34 23.71 -5.97 -1.29
C ASP A 34 23.93 -7.23 -2.15
N PRO A 35 24.06 -8.41 -1.52
CA PRO A 35 24.11 -9.66 -2.28
C PRO A 35 22.74 -9.97 -2.90
N LYS A 36 22.75 -10.72 -4.01
CA LYS A 36 21.52 -11.17 -4.64
C LYS A 36 20.68 -11.97 -3.66
N PRO A 37 19.43 -11.56 -3.39
CA PRO A 37 18.55 -12.33 -2.51
C PRO A 37 18.19 -13.67 -3.15
N THR A 38 17.99 -14.69 -2.31
CA THR A 38 17.54 -15.99 -2.79
C THR A 38 16.03 -15.96 -3.05
N LYS A 39 15.55 -16.93 -3.84
CA LYS A 39 14.11 -17.08 -4.07
C LYS A 39 13.35 -17.22 -2.76
N LYS A 40 13.86 -18.02 -1.83
CA LYS A 40 13.24 -18.23 -0.52
C LYS A 40 13.17 -16.95 0.30
N THR A 41 14.23 -16.15 0.27
CA THR A 41 14.24 -14.85 0.95
C THR A 41 13.12 -13.94 0.42
N LEU A 42 12.94 -13.89 -0.90
CA LEU A 42 11.89 -13.10 -1.52
C LEU A 42 10.49 -13.64 -1.16
N GLU A 43 10.31 -14.96 -1.19
CA GLU A 43 9.05 -15.60 -0.81
C GLU A 43 8.68 -15.28 0.65
N THR A 44 9.67 -15.28 1.53
CA THR A 44 9.45 -14.96 2.95
C THR A 44 9.09 -13.49 3.15
N ALA A 45 9.65 -12.59 2.36
CA ALA A 45 9.38 -11.16 2.44
C ALA A 45 8.04 -10.75 1.80
N TRP A 46 7.55 -11.53 0.85
CA TRP A 46 6.38 -11.16 0.05
C TRP A 46 5.13 -10.83 0.85
N PRO A 47 4.71 -11.62 1.87
CA PRO A 47 3.49 -11.31 2.62
C PRO A 47 3.50 -9.90 3.23
N GLN A 48 4.62 -9.47 3.80
CA GLN A 48 4.73 -8.13 4.37
C GLN A 48 4.73 -7.05 3.31
N VAL A 49 5.44 -7.26 2.19
CA VAL A 49 5.47 -6.31 1.08
C VAL A 49 4.07 -6.16 0.48
N GLN A 50 3.36 -7.26 0.30
CA GLN A 50 1.98 -7.27 -0.19
C GLN A 50 1.06 -6.49 0.75
N TYR A 51 1.14 -6.76 2.05
CA TYR A 51 0.36 -6.06 3.05
C TYR A 51 0.63 -4.56 3.02
N ASP A 52 1.90 -4.14 3.01
CA ASP A 52 2.27 -2.73 3.00
C ASP A 52 1.74 -2.02 1.75
N ARG A 53 1.80 -2.68 0.60
CA ARG A 53 1.30 -2.15 -0.66
C ARG A 53 -0.21 -1.97 -0.62
N GLU A 54 -0.94 -2.97 -0.14
CA GLU A 54 -2.39 -2.93 -0.01
C GLU A 54 -2.83 -1.87 1.01
N TYR A 55 -2.11 -1.76 2.11
CA TYR A 55 -2.37 -0.76 3.14
C TYR A 55 -2.25 0.66 2.57
N LYS A 56 -1.18 0.95 1.85
CA LYS A 56 -0.99 2.26 1.21
C LYS A 56 -2.07 2.56 0.19
N ALA A 57 -2.51 1.56 -0.57
CA ALA A 57 -3.60 1.73 -1.54
C ALA A 57 -4.91 2.09 -0.84
N VAL A 58 -5.21 1.48 0.30
CA VAL A 58 -6.39 1.80 1.11
C VAL A 58 -6.28 3.20 1.68
N GLU A 59 -5.14 3.61 2.22
CA GLU A 59 -4.94 4.97 2.72
C GLU A 59 -5.21 6.01 1.63
N LYS A 60 -4.67 5.79 0.44
CA LYS A 60 -4.86 6.70 -0.69
C LYS A 60 -6.33 6.78 -1.10
N ALA A 61 -7.02 5.63 -1.15
CA ALA A 61 -8.45 5.58 -1.49
C ALA A 61 -9.29 6.29 -0.44
N ARG A 62 -8.97 6.12 0.85
CA ARG A 62 -9.66 6.84 1.94
C ARG A 62 -9.45 8.33 1.84
N GLN A 63 -8.22 8.79 1.60
CA GLN A 63 -7.94 10.23 1.46
C GLN A 63 -8.76 10.86 0.34
N ALA A 64 -8.83 10.19 -0.82
CA ALA A 64 -9.64 10.67 -1.95
C ALA A 64 -11.13 10.71 -1.61
N ALA A 65 -11.62 9.68 -0.91
CA ALA A 65 -13.02 9.60 -0.51
C ALA A 65 -13.38 10.65 0.56
N TYR A 66 -12.48 10.89 1.52
CA TYR A 66 -12.71 11.96 2.51
C TYR A 66 -12.84 13.33 1.82
N ALA A 67 -11.99 13.60 0.85
CA ALA A 67 -12.01 14.88 0.13
C ALA A 67 -13.33 15.11 -0.61
N THR A 68 -13.95 14.06 -1.15
CA THR A 68 -15.21 14.17 -1.90
C THR A 68 -16.44 13.99 -1.04
N ASP A 69 -16.40 13.12 -0.02
CA ASP A 69 -17.59 12.65 0.68
C ASP A 69 -17.77 13.27 2.07
N SER A 70 -16.70 13.41 2.85
CA SER A 70 -16.81 13.87 4.24
C SER A 70 -16.31 15.29 4.46
N ASP A 71 -15.22 15.70 3.83
CA ASP A 71 -14.67 17.04 4.05
C ASP A 71 -15.66 18.16 3.70
N PRO A 72 -16.44 18.08 2.61
CA PRO A 72 -17.47 19.09 2.35
C PRO A 72 -18.51 19.19 3.47
N LEU A 73 -18.87 18.06 4.10
CA LEU A 73 -19.80 18.05 5.23
C LEU A 73 -19.18 18.66 6.49
N PHE A 74 -17.89 18.46 6.71
CA PHE A 74 -17.17 19.11 7.80
C PHE A 74 -17.25 20.62 7.70
N PHE A 75 -16.99 21.18 6.51
CA PHE A 75 -17.07 22.62 6.28
C PHE A 75 -18.50 23.14 6.41
N LYS A 76 -19.49 22.38 5.92
CA LYS A 76 -20.91 22.74 6.08
C LYS A 76 -21.32 22.75 7.57
N TRP A 77 -20.85 21.78 8.34
CA TRP A 77 -21.10 21.74 9.76
C TRP A 77 -20.50 22.98 10.44
N GLN A 78 -19.28 23.35 10.11
CA GLN A 78 -18.63 24.54 10.67
C GLN A 78 -19.41 25.83 10.34
N ARG A 79 -20.12 25.88 9.22
CA ARG A 79 -20.97 27.03 8.83
C ARG A 79 -22.39 26.94 9.39
N GLY A 80 -22.76 25.86 10.03
CA GLY A 80 -24.12 25.64 10.50
C GLY A 80 -25.08 25.05 9.46
N ASP A 81 -24.59 24.62 8.31
CA ASP A 81 -25.40 24.08 7.21
C ASP A 81 -25.54 22.56 7.23
N ALA A 82 -24.86 21.87 8.15
CA ALA A 82 -24.95 20.43 8.36
C ALA A 82 -24.70 20.12 9.83
N THR A 83 -24.94 18.88 10.24
CA THR A 83 -24.71 18.45 11.63
C THR A 83 -23.37 17.72 11.76
N GLU A 84 -22.84 17.70 12.99
CA GLU A 84 -21.66 16.88 13.30
C GLU A 84 -21.92 15.40 12.99
N GLN A 85 -23.13 14.93 13.27
CA GLN A 85 -23.48 13.52 13.01
C GLN A 85 -23.44 13.18 11.52
N GLN A 86 -23.88 14.09 10.67
CA GLN A 86 -23.80 13.90 9.21
C GLN A 86 -22.36 13.73 8.73
N TRP A 87 -21.46 14.56 9.29
CA TRP A 87 -20.03 14.44 8.98
C TRP A 87 -19.44 13.12 9.49
N LYS A 88 -19.74 12.76 10.76
CA LYS A 88 -19.25 11.49 11.35
C LYS A 88 -19.74 10.27 10.57
N ASP A 89 -21.00 10.28 10.14
CA ASP A 89 -21.58 9.19 9.35
C ASP A 89 -20.87 9.05 8.00
N ALA A 90 -20.53 10.17 7.36
CA ALA A 90 -19.81 10.16 6.10
C ALA A 90 -18.38 9.61 6.27
N VAL A 91 -17.69 9.99 7.35
CA VAL A 91 -16.37 9.45 7.67
C VAL A 91 -16.44 7.94 7.89
N GLN A 92 -17.44 7.47 8.64
CA GLN A 92 -17.59 6.04 8.90
C GLN A 92 -17.90 5.26 7.62
N ALA A 93 -18.71 5.82 6.73
CA ALA A 93 -19.03 5.21 5.44
C ALA A 93 -17.77 5.02 4.58
N VAL A 94 -16.85 5.99 4.60
CA VAL A 94 -15.56 5.87 3.90
C VAL A 94 -14.73 4.73 4.47
N LYS A 95 -14.63 4.65 5.80
CA LYS A 95 -13.89 3.57 6.47
C LYS A 95 -14.47 2.20 6.15
N ASP A 96 -15.78 2.07 6.12
CA ASP A 96 -16.47 0.81 5.83
C ASP A 96 -16.30 0.38 4.37
N ALA A 97 -16.27 1.34 3.44
CA ALA A 97 -16.07 1.08 2.02
C ALA A 97 -14.61 0.72 1.68
N HIS A 98 -13.65 1.10 2.51
CA HIS A 98 -12.22 0.91 2.28
C HIS A 98 -11.55 0.29 3.51
N PRO A 99 -11.83 -1.00 3.81
CA PRO A 99 -11.22 -1.66 4.97
C PRO A 99 -9.73 -1.88 4.75
N TYR A 100 -8.95 -1.81 5.84
CA TYR A 100 -7.54 -2.15 5.78
C TYR A 100 -7.34 -3.65 5.60
N PRO A 101 -6.25 -4.06 4.93
CA PRO A 101 -5.94 -5.49 4.80
C PRO A 101 -5.57 -6.11 6.14
N THR A 102 -5.69 -7.43 6.24
CA THR A 102 -5.28 -8.18 7.43
C THR A 102 -3.76 -8.31 7.45
N PRO A 103 -3.07 -7.97 8.58
CA PRO A 103 -1.63 -8.14 8.69
C PRO A 103 -1.18 -9.59 8.48
N PRO A 104 0.03 -9.82 7.93
CA PRO A 104 0.57 -11.17 7.81
C PRO A 104 0.70 -11.84 9.17
N GLY A 105 0.38 -13.12 9.23
CA GLY A 105 0.45 -13.91 10.46
C GLY A 105 -0.80 -13.87 11.34
N GLU A 106 -1.84 -13.19 10.91
CA GLU A 106 -3.13 -13.15 11.62
C GLU A 106 -4.22 -13.87 10.83
#